data_fd7dc868ce948c74d357943f8976e1f1
#
_entry.id   fd7dc868ce948c74d357943f8976e1f1
#
_cell.length_a   1.000
_cell.length_b   1.000
_cell.length_c   1.000
_cell.angle_alpha   90.00
_cell.angle_beta   90.00
_cell.angle_gamma   90.00
#
_symmetry.space_group_name_H-M   'P 1'
#
loop_
_entity.id
_entity.type
_entity.pdbx_description
1 polymer ?
#
loop_
_entity_poly.entity_id
_entity_poly.type
_entity_poly.pdbx_seq_one_letter_code
_entity_poly.pdbx_strand_id
1 'polypeptide(L)'
;MGATETVDLFFELINEDQREQAIELFAEHAVLGISVPGSDERTNLRGRDKVGGWFVRAGDGFRMYANESQNMGASYIADCTVIRPGIQPMHVEANFRVENGQIVSLFLQPS
;
A
#
# COMPACT_ATOMS: atom_id res chain seq x y z
N MET A 1 -13.29 -10.33 7.17
CA MET A 1 -12.00 -10.68 6.56
C MET A 1 -10.85 -10.39 7.52
N GLY A 2 -9.89 -11.28 7.59
CA GLY A 2 -8.69 -11.04 8.38
C GLY A 2 -7.70 -10.15 7.65
N ALA A 3 -6.62 -9.74 8.36
CA ALA A 3 -5.61 -8.86 7.79
C ALA A 3 -4.97 -9.46 6.53
N THR A 4 -4.59 -10.73 6.57
CA THR A 4 -3.95 -11.39 5.42
C THR A 4 -4.86 -11.34 4.19
N GLU A 5 -6.14 -11.69 4.35
CA GLU A 5 -7.09 -11.71 3.24
C GLU A 5 -7.29 -10.32 2.64
N THR A 6 -7.40 -9.31 3.47
CA THR A 6 -7.57 -7.92 3.03
C THR A 6 -6.35 -7.44 2.27
N VAL A 7 -5.14 -7.69 2.79
CA VAL A 7 -3.89 -7.27 2.16
C VAL A 7 -3.65 -8.03 0.86
N ASP A 8 -3.90 -9.33 0.84
CA ASP A 8 -3.75 -10.13 -0.38
C ASP A 8 -4.68 -9.63 -1.48
N LEU A 9 -5.93 -9.31 -1.12
CA LEU A 9 -6.87 -8.74 -2.07
C LEU A 9 -6.40 -7.37 -2.58
N PHE A 10 -5.85 -6.55 -1.70
CA PHE A 10 -5.29 -5.26 -2.10
C PHE A 10 -4.19 -5.44 -3.15
N PHE A 11 -3.24 -6.34 -2.93
CA PHE A 11 -2.17 -6.59 -3.92
C PHE A 11 -2.75 -7.10 -5.23
N GLU A 12 -3.71 -8.02 -5.18
CA GLU A 12 -4.34 -8.54 -6.38
C GLU A 12 -4.99 -7.42 -7.20
N LEU A 13 -5.80 -6.58 -6.55
CA LEU A 13 -6.50 -5.51 -7.23
C LEU A 13 -5.54 -4.45 -7.81
N ILE A 14 -4.51 -4.08 -7.06
CA ILE A 14 -3.51 -3.13 -7.53
C ILE A 14 -2.79 -3.68 -8.76
N ASN A 15 -2.44 -4.96 -8.74
CA ASN A 15 -1.67 -5.58 -9.82
C ASN A 15 -2.52 -5.88 -11.06
N GLU A 16 -3.83 -5.82 -10.94
CA GLU A 16 -4.76 -5.97 -12.05
C GLU A 16 -5.31 -4.62 -12.56
N ASP A 17 -4.70 -3.52 -12.16
CA ASP A 17 -5.14 -2.16 -12.48
C ASP A 17 -6.55 -1.83 -12.00
N GLN A 18 -7.02 -2.54 -10.96
CA GLN A 18 -8.32 -2.31 -10.33
C GLN A 18 -8.15 -1.35 -9.14
N ARG A 19 -7.58 -0.18 -9.41
CA ARG A 19 -7.21 0.78 -8.36
C ARG A 19 -8.41 1.28 -7.57
N GLU A 20 -9.53 1.53 -8.22
CA GLU A 20 -10.74 2.00 -7.53
C GLU A 20 -11.23 0.99 -6.51
N GLN A 21 -11.22 -0.29 -6.87
CA GLN A 21 -11.63 -1.35 -5.96
C GLN A 21 -10.62 -1.53 -4.83
N ALA A 22 -9.33 -1.39 -5.13
CA ALA A 22 -8.29 -1.47 -4.11
C ALA A 22 -8.44 -0.35 -3.08
N ILE A 23 -8.78 0.86 -3.54
CA ILE A 23 -8.97 2.02 -2.66
C ILE A 23 -10.16 1.80 -1.71
N GLU A 24 -11.19 1.08 -2.14
CA GLU A 24 -12.34 0.77 -1.30
C GLU A 24 -11.99 -0.12 -0.10
N LEU A 25 -10.83 -0.80 -0.14
CA LEU A 25 -10.38 -1.58 1.01
C LEU A 25 -9.84 -0.71 2.14
N PHE A 26 -9.58 0.56 1.88
CA PHE A 26 -9.14 1.49 2.92
C PHE A 26 -10.33 2.04 3.71
N ALA A 27 -10.12 2.23 5.02
CA ALA A 27 -11.10 2.90 5.86
C ALA A 27 -11.21 4.37 5.45
N GLU A 28 -12.35 5.01 5.78
CA GLU A 28 -12.54 6.44 5.48
C GLU A 28 -11.45 7.32 6.05
N HIS A 29 -10.93 6.97 7.21
CA HIS A 29 -9.90 7.75 7.91
C HIS A 29 -8.50 7.14 7.76
N ALA A 30 -8.29 6.33 6.72
CA ALA A 30 -7.01 5.66 6.50
C ALA A 30 -5.88 6.68 6.32
N VAL A 31 -4.68 6.26 6.68
CA VAL A 31 -3.46 7.06 6.52
C VAL A 31 -2.49 6.32 5.63
N LEU A 32 -1.92 7.02 4.66
CA LEU A 32 -0.83 6.54 3.84
C LEU A 32 0.40 7.38 4.16
N GLY A 33 1.43 6.73 4.70
CA GLY A 33 2.71 7.38 4.98
C GLY A 33 3.76 6.88 4.00
N ILE A 34 4.52 7.80 3.43
CA ILE A 34 5.56 7.48 2.44
C ILE A 34 6.85 8.15 2.85
N SER A 35 7.92 7.35 3.00
CA SER A 35 9.27 7.87 3.23
C SER A 35 10.04 7.78 1.93
N VAL A 36 10.74 8.87 1.59
CA VAL A 36 11.54 8.94 0.37
C VAL A 36 12.98 8.56 0.68
N PRO A 37 13.63 7.72 -0.15
CA PRO A 37 15.04 7.36 0.06
C PRO A 37 15.92 8.60 0.12
N GLY A 38 16.81 8.64 1.11
CA GLY A 38 17.77 9.72 1.26
C GLY A 38 17.20 11.01 1.84
N SER A 39 15.97 11.00 2.30
CA SER A 39 15.31 12.15 2.92
C SER A 39 14.76 11.78 4.28
N ASP A 40 14.81 12.70 5.23
CA ASP A 40 14.16 12.51 6.53
C ASP A 40 12.67 12.87 6.47
N GLU A 41 12.21 13.36 5.33
CA GLU A 41 10.83 13.78 5.17
C GLU A 41 9.91 12.58 4.92
N ARG A 42 8.75 12.64 5.56
CA ARG A 42 7.68 11.66 5.35
C ARG A 42 6.45 12.40 4.87
N THR A 43 5.86 11.92 3.79
CA THR A 43 4.57 12.41 3.33
C THR A 43 3.48 11.57 3.99
N ASN A 44 2.53 12.22 4.63
CA ASN A 44 1.36 11.57 5.22
C ASN A 44 0.11 12.09 4.55
N LEU A 45 -0.69 11.16 4.02
CA LEU A 45 -1.97 11.46 3.41
C LEU A 45 -3.06 10.87 4.29
N ARG A 46 -4.03 11.68 4.67
CA ARG A 46 -5.14 11.24 5.53
C ARG A 46 -6.44 11.29 4.76
N GLY A 47 -7.22 10.22 4.92
CA GLY A 47 -8.51 10.08 4.28
C GLY A 47 -8.43 9.27 3.01
N ARG A 48 -9.47 8.47 2.79
CA ARG A 48 -9.54 7.56 1.63
C ARG A 48 -9.37 8.32 0.31
N ASP A 49 -9.93 9.52 0.19
CA ASP A 49 -9.85 10.29 -1.05
C ASP A 49 -8.41 10.67 -1.38
N LYS A 50 -7.63 11.10 -0.38
CA LYS A 50 -6.23 11.47 -0.59
C LYS A 50 -5.37 10.26 -0.85
N VAL A 51 -5.60 9.19 -0.10
CA VAL A 51 -4.90 7.91 -0.32
C VAL A 51 -5.19 7.41 -1.73
N GLY A 52 -6.44 7.42 -2.13
CA GLY A 52 -6.85 7.01 -3.47
C GLY A 52 -6.24 7.86 -4.55
N GLY A 53 -6.18 9.16 -4.36
CA GLY A 53 -5.56 10.09 -5.31
C GLY A 53 -4.09 9.76 -5.56
N TRP A 54 -3.38 9.33 -4.53
CA TRP A 54 -1.98 8.92 -4.69
C TRP A 54 -1.85 7.71 -5.61
N PHE A 55 -2.68 6.68 -5.41
CA PHE A 55 -2.64 5.47 -6.25
C PHE A 55 -3.08 5.77 -7.69
N VAL A 56 -4.06 6.65 -7.87
CA VAL A 56 -4.51 7.05 -9.21
C VAL A 56 -3.38 7.77 -9.95
N ARG A 57 -2.66 8.66 -9.26
CA ARG A 57 -1.51 9.37 -9.86
C ARG A 57 -0.33 8.46 -10.14
N ALA A 58 -0.21 7.33 -9.44
CA ALA A 58 0.82 6.34 -9.73
C ALA A 58 0.65 5.74 -11.13
N GLY A 59 -0.59 5.74 -11.64
CA GLY A 59 -0.88 5.43 -13.04
C GLY A 59 -1.06 3.96 -13.37
N ASP A 60 -1.41 3.72 -14.62
CA ASP A 60 -1.55 2.37 -15.13
C ASP A 60 -0.18 1.68 -15.12
N GLY A 61 -0.19 0.38 -14.84
CA GLY A 61 1.05 -0.39 -14.80
C GLY A 61 1.78 -0.32 -13.48
N PHE A 62 1.23 0.40 -12.48
CA PHE A 62 1.77 0.35 -11.12
C PHE A 62 1.56 -1.05 -10.56
N ARG A 63 2.64 -1.65 -10.06
CA ARG A 63 2.60 -3.02 -9.51
C ARG A 63 3.31 -3.05 -8.16
N MET A 64 2.76 -3.83 -7.24
CA MET A 64 3.36 -4.09 -5.95
C MET A 64 3.35 -5.59 -5.70
N TYR A 65 4.52 -6.19 -5.61
CA TYR A 65 4.63 -7.63 -5.36
C TYR A 65 5.27 -7.86 -4.00
N ALA A 66 4.59 -8.63 -3.15
CA ALA A 66 5.14 -9.03 -1.86
C ALA A 66 6.11 -10.22 -2.09
N ASN A 67 7.38 -10.01 -1.75
CA ASN A 67 8.41 -11.05 -1.85
C ASN A 67 8.43 -11.90 -0.58
N GLU A 68 8.34 -11.24 0.57
CA GLU A 68 8.23 -11.87 1.88
C GLU A 68 7.21 -11.11 2.69
N SER A 69 6.51 -11.81 3.56
CA SER A 69 5.50 -11.17 4.39
C SER A 69 5.41 -11.82 5.76
N GLN A 70 4.96 -11.04 6.74
CA GLN A 70 4.78 -11.48 8.10
C GLN A 70 3.47 -10.92 8.64
N ASN A 71 2.55 -11.81 9.01
CA ASN A 71 1.29 -11.43 9.64
C ASN A 71 1.48 -11.39 11.15
N MET A 72 1.18 -10.26 11.77
CA MET A 72 1.32 -10.03 13.20
C MET A 72 -0.02 -9.62 13.81
N GLY A 73 -1.08 -10.34 13.47
CA GLY A 73 -2.43 -10.02 13.93
C GLY A 73 -3.05 -8.89 13.13
N ALA A 74 -3.23 -7.71 13.74
CA ALA A 74 -3.79 -6.55 13.05
C ALA A 74 -2.76 -5.89 12.12
N SER A 75 -1.48 -6.22 12.26
CA SER A 75 -0.39 -5.68 11.44
C SER A 75 0.09 -6.71 10.43
N TYR A 76 0.43 -6.25 9.24
CA TYR A 76 0.94 -7.09 8.18
C TYR A 76 2.10 -6.35 7.53
N ILE A 77 3.28 -6.94 7.59
CA ILE A 77 4.49 -6.32 7.05
C ILE A 77 4.95 -7.14 5.85
N ALA A 78 5.22 -6.48 4.75
CA ALA A 78 5.67 -7.13 3.53
C ALA A 78 6.86 -6.40 2.93
N ASP A 79 7.88 -7.18 2.53
CA ASP A 79 8.94 -6.66 1.67
C ASP A 79 8.43 -6.73 0.25
N CYS A 80 8.32 -5.58 -0.39
CA CYS A 80 7.70 -5.47 -1.70
C CYS A 80 8.66 -4.98 -2.75
N THR A 81 8.42 -5.43 -3.98
CA THR A 81 8.99 -4.82 -5.17
C THR A 81 7.91 -3.95 -5.78
N VAL A 82 8.20 -2.67 -5.98
CA VAL A 82 7.29 -1.72 -6.61
C VAL A 82 7.78 -1.44 -8.01
N ILE A 83 6.89 -1.60 -8.97
CA ILE A 83 7.18 -1.36 -10.39
C ILE A 83 6.29 -0.23 -10.88
N ARG A 84 6.90 0.77 -11.50
CA ARG A 84 6.21 1.89 -12.14
C ARG A 84 6.76 2.07 -13.55
N PRO A 85 5.91 2.40 -14.54
CA PRO A 85 6.39 2.63 -15.91
C PRO A 85 7.45 3.73 -15.95
N GLY A 86 8.56 3.46 -16.62
CA GLY A 86 9.64 4.44 -16.80
C GLY A 86 10.57 4.62 -15.62
N ILE A 87 10.38 3.85 -14.53
CA ILE A 87 11.20 3.94 -13.32
C ILE A 87 11.73 2.55 -13.01
N GLN A 88 12.97 2.48 -12.52
CA GLN A 88 13.54 1.20 -12.11
C GLN A 88 12.76 0.62 -10.93
N PRO A 89 12.62 -0.71 -10.87
CA PRO A 89 11.96 -1.35 -9.72
C PRO A 89 12.61 -0.93 -8.41
N MET A 90 11.77 -0.69 -7.40
CA MET A 90 12.22 -0.28 -6.08
C MET A 90 11.82 -1.33 -5.05
N HIS A 91 12.64 -1.46 -4.01
CA HIS A 91 12.31 -2.31 -2.88
C HIS A 91 11.82 -1.44 -1.73
N VAL A 92 10.64 -1.76 -1.23
CA VAL A 92 10.04 -1.03 -0.12
C VAL A 92 9.52 -2.01 0.92
N GLU A 93 9.50 -1.56 2.18
CA GLU A 93 8.77 -2.26 3.22
C GLU A 93 7.39 -1.62 3.32
N ALA A 94 6.36 -2.45 3.21
CA ALA A 94 4.98 -2.00 3.34
C ALA A 94 4.44 -2.52 4.67
N ASN A 95 4.01 -1.60 5.54
CA ASN A 95 3.44 -1.94 6.83
C ASN A 95 1.96 -1.58 6.81
N PHE A 96 1.12 -2.60 6.80
CA PHE A 96 -0.33 -2.46 6.79
C PHE A 96 -0.88 -2.67 8.19
N ARG A 97 -1.85 -1.85 8.57
CA ARG A 97 -2.67 -2.12 9.73
C ARG A 97 -4.11 -2.29 9.26
N VAL A 98 -4.74 -3.38 9.69
CA VAL A 98 -6.10 -3.74 9.25
C VAL A 98 -6.99 -3.87 10.48
N GLU A 99 -8.15 -3.23 10.44
CA GLU A 99 -9.17 -3.33 11.47
C GLU A 99 -10.53 -3.49 10.79
N ASN A 100 -11.30 -4.45 11.27
CA ASN A 100 -12.65 -4.74 10.73
C ASN A 100 -12.65 -4.97 9.21
N GLY A 101 -11.63 -5.65 8.70
CA GLY A 101 -11.52 -5.94 7.28
C GLY A 101 -11.14 -4.77 6.40
N GLN A 102 -10.75 -3.64 6.99
CA GLN A 102 -10.35 -2.45 6.25
C GLN A 102 -8.93 -2.05 6.61
N ILE A 103 -8.21 -1.51 5.62
CA ILE A 103 -6.85 -0.99 5.85
C ILE A 103 -6.98 0.37 6.50
N VAL A 104 -6.50 0.51 7.73
CA VAL A 104 -6.54 1.79 8.45
C VAL A 104 -5.24 2.57 8.31
N SER A 105 -4.15 1.90 8.00
CA SER A 105 -2.89 2.58 7.67
C SER A 105 -2.02 1.73 6.77
N LEU A 106 -1.24 2.40 5.96
CA LEU A 106 -0.21 1.80 5.12
C LEU A 106 0.99 2.72 5.14
N PHE A 107 2.13 2.21 5.60
CA PHE A 107 3.38 2.97 5.61
C PHE A 107 4.36 2.30 4.66
N LEU A 108 4.85 3.07 3.70
CA LEU A 108 5.84 2.62 2.72
C LEU A 108 7.17 3.30 3.02
N GLN A 109 8.21 2.50 3.16
CA GLN A 109 9.56 3.01 3.41
C GLN A 109 10.57 2.19 2.63
N PRO A 110 11.72 2.78 2.27
CA PRO A 110 12.77 2.02 1.59
C PRO A 110 13.26 0.87 2.46
N SER A 111 13.48 -0.27 1.85
CA SER A 111 14.02 -1.43 2.54
C SER A 111 15.50 -1.63 2.23
#